data_2e5bf86fdc4a4bcb2a3e396975f1c795
#
_entry.id   2e5bf86fdc4a4bcb2a3e396975f1c795
#
_cell.length_a   1.000
_cell.length_b   1.000
_cell.length_c   1.000
_cell.angle_alpha   90.00
_cell.angle_beta   90.00
_cell.angle_gamma   90.00
#
_symmetry.space_group_name_H-M   'P 1'
#
loop_
_entity.id
_entity.type
_entity.pdbx_description
1 polymer ?
#
loop_
_entity_poly.entity_id
_entity_poly.type
_entity_poly.pdbx_seq_one_letter_code
_entity_poly.pdbx_strand_id
1 'polypeptide(L)'
;MSNQTTVTEFLILGFSDIWELQILYFIVFLVLYLISLLGNLLIITAIALNRHLHNPMYFFLINLSILDFGYISVTIPKSMANSLMNTSLISYYGCVAQVFFYIFFASANFALLTIMAYDRYIAICQPLHYEMLMNRRACVQMAASAWISGILCSALHTGNTFAISFCGGNMVDQFFCEIPQLLHLACSDSYLGEVVVISLFMLLSLICFAFIIVSYVQIFKTVLRIPSQEGRHKAFSTCLPHLIVVSLFLFTGTFAFLKPTSNSTSDLNPLVAVLYSIMPPMMNPIIYSMRNKEMKGALSKLIGWKLFSKNKMSIFLH
;
A
#
# COMPACT_ATOMS: atom_id res chain seq x y z
N MET A 1 11.05 17.65 39.77
CA MET A 1 11.39 16.31 39.27
C MET A 1 10.08 15.69 38.87
N SER A 2 9.66 15.80 37.61
CA SER A 2 8.47 15.13 37.11
C SER A 2 8.78 13.66 36.99
N ASN A 3 8.00 12.79 37.65
CA ASN A 3 8.02 11.36 37.38
C ASN A 3 7.76 11.15 35.89
N GLN A 4 8.80 10.93 35.10
CA GLN A 4 8.66 10.40 33.75
C GLN A 4 8.11 8.97 33.90
N THR A 5 6.80 8.83 33.82
CA THR A 5 6.19 7.51 33.68
C THR A 5 6.62 6.98 32.30
N THR A 6 7.54 6.03 32.30
CA THR A 6 7.92 5.31 31.07
C THR A 6 6.67 4.61 30.55
N VAL A 7 6.21 4.98 29.37
CA VAL A 7 5.08 4.33 28.70
C VAL A 7 5.49 2.91 28.32
N THR A 8 4.89 1.92 28.93
CA THR A 8 5.15 0.49 28.66
C THR A 8 4.15 -0.12 27.69
N GLU A 9 2.96 0.50 27.59
CA GLU A 9 1.85 0.03 26.76
C GLU A 9 1.04 1.20 26.23
N PHE A 10 0.50 1.05 25.02
CA PHE A 10 -0.44 1.98 24.41
C PHE A 10 -1.85 1.38 24.41
N LEU A 11 -2.84 2.25 24.62
CA LEU A 11 -4.26 1.94 24.46
C LEU A 11 -4.68 2.30 23.04
N ILE A 12 -5.02 1.31 22.24
CA ILE A 12 -5.54 1.49 20.89
C ILE A 12 -7.07 1.51 20.99
N LEU A 13 -7.71 2.54 20.45
CA LEU A 13 -9.17 2.61 20.46
C LEU A 13 -9.79 1.56 19.56
N GLY A 14 -10.74 0.82 20.11
CA GLY A 14 -11.61 -0.10 19.36
C GLY A 14 -12.60 0.66 18.49
N PHE A 15 -13.24 -0.05 17.55
CA PHE A 15 -14.27 0.52 16.68
C PHE A 15 -15.60 0.77 17.40
N SER A 16 -15.86 0.08 18.50
CA SER A 16 -17.09 0.19 19.28
C SER A 16 -16.93 -0.50 20.63
N ASP A 17 -17.67 -0.01 21.64
CA ASP A 17 -17.78 -0.66 22.94
C ASP A 17 -18.89 -1.74 22.97
N ILE A 18 -19.70 -1.84 21.90
CA ILE A 18 -20.81 -2.77 21.77
C ILE A 18 -20.27 -4.10 21.24
N TRP A 19 -20.42 -5.17 21.98
CA TRP A 19 -19.89 -6.51 21.66
C TRP A 19 -20.35 -7.05 20.30
N GLU A 20 -21.61 -6.85 19.92
CA GLU A 20 -22.16 -7.28 18.64
C GLU A 20 -21.46 -6.57 17.47
N LEU A 21 -21.15 -5.29 17.63
CA LEU A 21 -20.42 -4.52 16.62
C LEU A 21 -18.93 -4.94 16.56
N GLN A 22 -18.31 -5.27 17.68
CA GLN A 22 -16.93 -5.78 17.68
C GLN A 22 -16.83 -7.10 16.92
N ILE A 23 -17.79 -8.02 17.07
CA ILE A 23 -17.86 -9.26 16.29
C ILE A 23 -18.08 -8.97 14.82
N LEU A 24 -18.96 -8.04 14.48
CA LEU A 24 -19.18 -7.64 13.09
C LEU A 24 -17.89 -7.10 12.47
N TYR A 25 -17.19 -6.20 13.14
CA TYR A 25 -15.89 -5.68 12.66
C TYR A 25 -14.85 -6.80 12.53
N PHE A 26 -14.76 -7.71 13.48
CA PHE A 26 -13.88 -8.88 13.38
C PHE A 26 -14.16 -9.69 12.11
N ILE A 27 -15.41 -10.00 11.82
CA ILE A 27 -15.81 -10.77 10.62
C ILE A 27 -15.47 -9.99 9.35
N VAL A 28 -15.78 -8.69 9.29
CA VAL A 28 -15.47 -7.83 8.14
C VAL A 28 -13.96 -7.79 7.89
N PHE A 29 -13.16 -7.55 8.92
CA PHE A 29 -11.69 -7.54 8.80
C PHE A 29 -11.13 -8.90 8.40
N LEU A 30 -11.66 -9.99 8.93
CA LEU A 30 -11.25 -11.34 8.55
C LEU A 30 -11.50 -11.58 7.07
N VAL A 31 -12.68 -11.23 6.58
CA VAL A 31 -13.04 -11.39 5.15
C VAL A 31 -12.12 -10.54 4.26
N LEU A 32 -11.92 -9.27 4.58
CA LEU A 32 -11.04 -8.37 3.82
C LEU A 32 -9.58 -8.84 3.85
N TYR A 33 -9.10 -9.30 4.99
CA TYR A 33 -7.76 -9.86 5.15
C TYR A 33 -7.57 -11.09 4.28
N LEU A 34 -8.51 -12.05 4.35
CA LEU A 34 -8.44 -13.28 3.55
C LEU A 34 -8.52 -12.99 2.05
N ILE A 35 -9.38 -12.08 1.60
CA ILE A 35 -9.46 -11.67 0.19
C ILE A 35 -8.12 -11.09 -0.27
N SER A 36 -7.52 -10.21 0.51
CA SER A 36 -6.23 -9.61 0.17
C SER A 36 -5.10 -10.64 0.15
N LEU A 37 -5.00 -11.51 1.17
CA LEU A 37 -3.99 -12.56 1.21
C LEU A 37 -4.11 -13.52 0.04
N LEU A 38 -5.31 -14.05 -0.19
CA LEU A 38 -5.56 -15.02 -1.27
C LEU A 38 -5.32 -14.37 -2.63
N GLY A 39 -5.74 -13.13 -2.83
CA GLY A 39 -5.53 -12.39 -4.07
C GLY A 39 -4.05 -12.21 -4.39
N ASN A 40 -3.24 -11.78 -3.43
CA ASN A 40 -1.81 -11.59 -3.61
C ASN A 40 -1.07 -12.93 -3.78
N LEU A 41 -1.42 -13.97 -3.02
CA LEU A 41 -0.86 -15.32 -3.19
C LEU A 41 -1.19 -15.91 -4.56
N LEU A 42 -2.40 -15.70 -5.07
CA LEU A 42 -2.80 -16.17 -6.40
C LEU A 42 -1.98 -15.50 -7.51
N ILE A 43 -1.71 -14.18 -7.40
CA ILE A 43 -0.85 -13.46 -8.35
C ILE A 43 0.57 -14.03 -8.31
N ILE A 44 1.15 -14.14 -7.13
CA ILE A 44 2.53 -14.69 -6.96
C ILE A 44 2.60 -16.09 -7.58
N THR A 45 1.65 -16.96 -7.26
CA THR A 45 1.62 -18.34 -7.76
C THR A 45 1.40 -18.39 -9.27
N ALA A 46 0.46 -17.58 -9.80
CA ALA A 46 0.18 -17.52 -11.23
C ALA A 46 1.42 -17.11 -12.04
N ILE A 47 2.16 -16.12 -11.57
CA ILE A 47 3.37 -15.65 -12.25
C ILE A 47 4.50 -16.68 -12.10
N ALA A 48 4.70 -17.25 -10.91
CA ALA A 48 5.76 -18.22 -10.66
C ALA A 48 5.62 -19.49 -11.52
N LEU A 49 4.38 -19.97 -11.73
CA LEU A 49 4.10 -21.19 -12.48
C LEU A 49 4.03 -21.00 -14.00
N ASN A 50 3.84 -19.77 -14.50
CA ASN A 50 3.67 -19.50 -15.92
C ASN A 50 4.87 -18.77 -16.52
N ARG A 51 5.72 -19.48 -17.26
CA ARG A 51 6.93 -18.92 -17.88
C ARG A 51 6.66 -17.74 -18.82
N HIS A 52 5.49 -17.67 -19.45
CA HIS A 52 5.07 -16.56 -20.32
C HIS A 52 4.90 -15.23 -19.53
N LEU A 53 4.74 -15.31 -18.20
CA LEU A 53 4.63 -14.15 -17.33
C LEU A 53 6.00 -13.73 -16.75
N HIS A 54 7.12 -14.29 -17.23
CA HIS A 54 8.46 -13.95 -16.74
C HIS A 54 9.05 -12.77 -17.53
N ASN A 55 8.46 -11.59 -17.37
CA ASN A 55 8.97 -10.32 -17.91
C ASN A 55 9.10 -9.27 -16.78
N PRO A 56 9.77 -8.14 -17.02
CA PRO A 56 10.02 -7.10 -16.01
C PRO A 56 8.75 -6.64 -15.28
N MET A 57 7.67 -6.40 -16.01
CA MET A 57 6.39 -5.96 -15.43
C MET A 57 5.88 -6.94 -14.37
N TYR A 58 5.85 -8.24 -14.67
CA TYR A 58 5.36 -9.24 -13.71
C TYR A 58 6.35 -9.51 -12.59
N PHE A 59 7.65 -9.31 -12.83
CA PHE A 59 8.66 -9.34 -11.76
C PHE A 59 8.39 -8.25 -10.71
N PHE A 60 8.09 -7.03 -11.13
CA PHE A 60 7.72 -5.97 -10.18
C PHE A 60 6.36 -6.24 -9.53
N LEU A 61 5.43 -6.85 -10.26
CA LEU A 61 4.12 -7.21 -9.70
C LEU A 61 4.21 -8.28 -8.59
N ILE A 62 5.11 -9.26 -8.71
CA ILE A 62 5.40 -10.21 -7.61
C ILE A 62 5.92 -9.45 -6.39
N ASN A 63 6.90 -8.56 -6.57
CA ASN A 63 7.44 -7.78 -5.47
C ASN A 63 6.35 -6.92 -4.79
N LEU A 64 5.49 -6.27 -5.57
CA LEU A 64 4.35 -5.51 -5.07
C LEU A 64 3.41 -6.41 -4.25
N SER A 65 3.06 -7.60 -4.77
CA SER A 65 2.18 -8.54 -4.07
C SER A 65 2.78 -9.07 -2.75
N ILE A 66 4.11 -9.25 -2.69
CA ILE A 66 4.79 -9.63 -1.44
C ILE A 66 4.73 -8.49 -0.41
N LEU A 67 4.96 -7.25 -0.85
CA LEU A 67 4.86 -6.08 0.02
C LEU A 67 3.41 -5.84 0.50
N ASP A 68 2.42 -6.03 -0.37
CA ASP A 68 1.00 -5.92 -0.01
C ASP A 68 0.57 -6.96 1.01
N PHE A 69 1.07 -8.20 0.86
CA PHE A 69 0.86 -9.26 1.84
C PHE A 69 1.41 -8.87 3.22
N GLY A 70 2.62 -8.31 3.26
CA GLY A 70 3.23 -7.81 4.50
C GLY A 70 2.47 -6.62 5.08
N TYR A 71 2.11 -5.64 4.24
CA TYR A 71 1.44 -4.42 4.65
C TYR A 71 0.13 -4.68 5.39
N ILE A 72 -0.76 -5.53 4.84
CA ILE A 72 -2.03 -5.85 5.49
C ILE A 72 -1.84 -6.71 6.75
N SER A 73 -0.79 -7.53 6.80
CA SER A 73 -0.50 -8.40 7.94
C SER A 73 0.06 -7.65 9.16
N VAL A 74 0.48 -6.39 9.01
CA VAL A 74 0.95 -5.54 10.11
C VAL A 74 -0.21 -4.95 10.92
N THR A 75 -1.30 -4.55 10.26
CA THR A 75 -2.38 -3.79 10.90
C THR A 75 -3.55 -4.67 11.31
N ILE A 76 -4.05 -5.50 10.40
CA ILE A 76 -5.33 -6.21 10.56
C ILE A 76 -5.31 -7.31 11.62
N PRO A 77 -4.31 -8.22 11.72
CA PRO A 77 -4.36 -9.31 12.70
C PRO A 77 -4.42 -8.82 14.15
N LYS A 78 -3.70 -7.72 14.46
CA LYS A 78 -3.73 -7.14 15.82
C LYS A 78 -5.09 -6.52 16.13
N SER A 79 -5.68 -5.81 15.17
CA SER A 79 -7.02 -5.22 15.32
C SER A 79 -8.10 -6.28 15.50
N MET A 80 -8.01 -7.37 14.73
CA MET A 80 -8.90 -8.54 14.88
C MET A 80 -8.75 -9.19 16.27
N ALA A 81 -7.52 -9.40 16.72
CA ALA A 81 -7.25 -9.98 18.04
C ALA A 81 -7.80 -9.08 19.16
N ASN A 82 -7.62 -7.78 19.05
CA ASN A 82 -8.17 -6.82 20.01
C ASN A 82 -9.70 -6.86 20.05
N SER A 83 -10.37 -6.88 18.89
CA SER A 83 -11.83 -6.99 18.81
C SER A 83 -12.36 -8.29 19.41
N LEU A 84 -11.68 -9.43 19.20
CA LEU A 84 -12.11 -10.73 19.71
C LEU A 84 -11.87 -10.89 21.20
N MET A 85 -10.74 -10.37 21.71
CA MET A 85 -10.37 -10.49 23.12
C MET A 85 -10.93 -9.36 24.00
N ASN A 86 -11.67 -8.42 23.42
CA ASN A 86 -12.15 -7.20 24.06
C ASN A 86 -11.01 -6.48 24.82
N THR A 87 -9.86 -6.35 24.16
CA THR A 87 -8.68 -5.68 24.69
C THR A 87 -8.31 -4.52 23.79
N SER A 88 -7.77 -3.46 24.37
CA SER A 88 -7.33 -2.28 23.64
C SER A 88 -5.82 -2.06 23.75
N LEU A 89 -5.07 -3.06 24.22
CA LEU A 89 -3.66 -2.92 24.58
C LEU A 89 -2.71 -3.39 23.46
N ILE A 90 -1.66 -2.60 23.25
CA ILE A 90 -0.47 -3.00 22.52
C ILE A 90 0.76 -2.63 23.35
N SER A 91 1.74 -3.54 23.43
CA SER A 91 3.01 -3.25 24.10
C SER A 91 3.79 -2.16 23.37
N TYR A 92 4.62 -1.44 24.07
CA TYR A 92 5.52 -0.43 23.48
C TYR A 92 6.30 -0.98 22.28
N TYR A 93 6.97 -2.13 22.44
CA TYR A 93 7.71 -2.76 21.34
C TYR A 93 6.81 -3.27 20.22
N GLY A 94 5.59 -3.68 20.51
CA GLY A 94 4.59 -4.03 19.51
C GLY A 94 4.18 -2.83 18.66
N CYS A 95 4.01 -1.67 19.28
CA CYS A 95 3.75 -0.41 18.60
C CYS A 95 4.95 0.04 17.74
N VAL A 96 6.19 -0.03 18.28
CA VAL A 96 7.43 0.23 17.51
C VAL A 96 7.52 -0.65 16.27
N ALA A 97 7.32 -1.97 16.43
CA ALA A 97 7.35 -2.91 15.31
C ALA A 97 6.24 -2.62 14.28
N GLN A 98 5.02 -2.29 14.75
CA GLN A 98 3.91 -1.98 13.87
C GLN A 98 4.19 -0.72 13.03
N VAL A 99 4.68 0.36 13.63
CA VAL A 99 5.07 1.60 12.92
C VAL A 99 6.19 1.30 11.93
N PHE A 100 7.24 0.56 12.35
CA PHE A 100 8.36 0.21 11.49
C PHE A 100 7.90 -0.54 10.25
N PHE A 101 7.20 -1.64 10.41
CA PHE A 101 6.79 -2.47 9.27
C PHE A 101 5.73 -1.78 8.41
N TYR A 102 4.82 -1.00 8.99
CA TYR A 102 3.84 -0.23 8.25
C TYR A 102 4.50 0.75 7.28
N ILE A 103 5.45 1.57 7.77
CA ILE A 103 6.17 2.55 6.95
C ILE A 103 7.08 1.85 5.94
N PHE A 104 7.72 0.76 6.34
CA PHE A 104 8.56 -0.05 5.44
C PHE A 104 7.78 -0.52 4.21
N PHE A 105 6.66 -1.20 4.43
CA PHE A 105 5.85 -1.70 3.33
C PHE A 105 5.22 -0.57 2.50
N ALA A 106 4.74 0.49 3.13
CA ALA A 106 4.18 1.65 2.44
C ALA A 106 5.22 2.33 1.52
N SER A 107 6.42 2.61 2.04
CA SER A 107 7.48 3.28 1.29
C SER A 107 8.03 2.43 0.15
N ALA A 108 8.26 1.13 0.40
CA ALA A 108 8.72 0.19 -0.62
C ALA A 108 7.67 0.00 -1.73
N ASN A 109 6.37 -0.07 -1.39
CA ASN A 109 5.27 -0.11 -2.36
C ASN A 109 5.27 1.14 -3.25
N PHE A 110 5.40 2.32 -2.68
CA PHE A 110 5.42 3.57 -3.45
C PHE A 110 6.63 3.67 -4.39
N ALA A 111 7.81 3.23 -3.91
CA ALA A 111 9.01 3.14 -4.74
C ALA A 111 8.83 2.16 -5.90
N LEU A 112 8.24 0.98 -5.67
CA LEU A 112 7.93 0.01 -6.73
C LEU A 112 6.92 0.56 -7.74
N LEU A 113 5.88 1.26 -7.29
CA LEU A 113 4.94 1.91 -8.21
C LEU A 113 5.63 2.95 -9.09
N THR A 114 6.61 3.70 -8.55
CA THR A 114 7.43 4.63 -9.34
C THR A 114 8.26 3.91 -10.39
N ILE A 115 8.90 2.79 -10.04
CA ILE A 115 9.66 1.94 -10.97
C ILE A 115 8.75 1.35 -12.04
N MET A 116 7.53 0.92 -11.67
CA MET A 116 6.56 0.40 -12.63
C MET A 116 6.06 1.47 -13.60
N ALA A 117 5.97 2.74 -13.20
CA ALA A 117 5.68 3.84 -14.13
C ALA A 117 6.82 4.02 -15.14
N TYR A 118 8.08 3.89 -14.70
CA TYR A 118 9.25 3.89 -15.56
C TYR A 118 9.25 2.72 -16.54
N ASP A 119 9.00 1.50 -16.08
CA ASP A 119 8.87 0.31 -16.93
C ASP A 119 7.85 0.54 -18.05
N ARG A 120 6.67 1.07 -17.72
CA ARG A 120 5.63 1.41 -18.71
C ARG A 120 6.09 2.47 -19.70
N TYR A 121 6.78 3.50 -19.20
CA TYR A 121 7.31 4.55 -20.08
C TYR A 121 8.30 3.98 -21.08
N ILE A 122 9.28 3.19 -20.66
CA ILE A 122 10.27 2.58 -21.57
C ILE A 122 9.59 1.62 -22.55
N ALA A 123 8.68 0.76 -22.08
CA ALA A 123 8.00 -0.22 -22.92
C ALA A 123 7.17 0.42 -24.05
N ILE A 124 6.60 1.61 -23.83
CA ILE A 124 5.69 2.26 -24.78
C ILE A 124 6.40 3.35 -25.59
N CYS A 125 7.23 4.16 -24.95
CA CYS A 125 7.87 5.32 -25.58
C CYS A 125 9.24 5.02 -26.18
N GLN A 126 9.94 3.98 -25.68
CA GLN A 126 11.30 3.60 -26.11
C GLN A 126 11.44 2.09 -26.33
N PRO A 127 10.58 1.43 -27.11
CA PRO A 127 10.54 -0.03 -27.21
C PRO A 127 11.85 -0.64 -27.72
N LEU A 128 12.61 0.07 -28.56
CA LEU A 128 13.90 -0.39 -29.08
C LEU A 128 14.99 -0.52 -28.00
N HIS A 129 14.88 0.23 -26.91
CA HIS A 129 15.83 0.22 -25.80
C HIS A 129 15.35 -0.62 -24.60
N TYR A 130 14.15 -1.21 -24.70
CA TYR A 130 13.51 -1.88 -23.57
C TYR A 130 14.36 -3.04 -23.01
N GLU A 131 14.84 -3.95 -23.84
CA GLU A 131 15.65 -5.09 -23.42
C GLU A 131 16.99 -4.67 -22.80
N MET A 132 17.55 -3.57 -23.25
CA MET A 132 18.81 -3.03 -22.73
C MET A 132 18.61 -2.38 -21.35
N LEU A 133 17.56 -1.57 -21.18
CA LEU A 133 17.29 -0.80 -19.96
C LEU A 133 16.61 -1.65 -18.88
N MET A 134 15.74 -2.58 -19.27
CA MET A 134 14.95 -3.44 -18.39
C MET A 134 15.49 -4.88 -18.37
N ASN A 135 16.80 -5.04 -18.45
CA ASN A 135 17.44 -6.35 -18.33
C ASN A 135 17.31 -6.89 -16.88
N ARG A 136 17.50 -8.19 -16.71
CA ARG A 136 17.35 -8.87 -15.40
C ARG A 136 18.12 -8.21 -14.27
N ARG A 137 19.37 -7.79 -14.54
CA ARG A 137 20.21 -7.15 -13.52
C ARG A 137 19.64 -5.80 -13.09
N ALA A 138 19.23 -4.97 -14.03
CA ALA A 138 18.61 -3.68 -13.77
C ALA A 138 17.29 -3.83 -12.97
N CYS A 139 16.43 -4.79 -13.34
CA CYS A 139 15.18 -5.05 -12.62
C CYS A 139 15.45 -5.47 -11.16
N VAL A 140 16.41 -6.37 -10.92
CA VAL A 140 16.78 -6.79 -9.56
C VAL A 140 17.35 -5.63 -8.76
N GLN A 141 18.22 -4.80 -9.36
CA GLN A 141 18.76 -3.61 -8.70
C GLN A 141 17.68 -2.59 -8.34
N MET A 142 16.74 -2.32 -9.24
CA MET A 142 15.63 -1.42 -8.99
C MET A 142 14.71 -1.96 -7.88
N ALA A 143 14.36 -3.24 -7.90
CA ALA A 143 13.57 -3.84 -6.82
C ALA A 143 14.32 -3.78 -5.48
N ALA A 144 15.61 -4.17 -5.45
CA ALA A 144 16.42 -4.09 -4.24
C ALA A 144 16.51 -2.64 -3.70
N SER A 145 16.64 -1.63 -4.57
CA SER A 145 16.66 -0.23 -4.15
C SER A 145 15.34 0.20 -3.52
N ALA A 146 14.20 -0.29 -4.03
CA ALA A 146 12.89 -0.02 -3.42
C ALA A 146 12.79 -0.63 -2.02
N TRP A 147 13.23 -1.87 -1.83
CA TRP A 147 13.23 -2.54 -0.52
C TRP A 147 14.18 -1.83 0.47
N ILE A 148 15.40 -1.50 0.05
CA ILE A 148 16.40 -0.81 0.89
C ILE A 148 15.91 0.60 1.27
N SER A 149 15.35 1.36 0.31
CA SER A 149 14.79 2.69 0.60
C SER A 149 13.65 2.62 1.62
N GLY A 150 12.80 1.58 1.52
CA GLY A 150 11.75 1.32 2.51
C GLY A 150 12.30 1.06 3.91
N ILE A 151 13.35 0.24 4.05
CA ILE A 151 14.01 -0.02 5.34
C ILE A 151 14.60 1.27 5.92
N LEU A 152 15.33 2.05 5.12
CA LEU A 152 15.95 3.30 5.57
C LEU A 152 14.91 4.32 6.01
N CYS A 153 13.85 4.50 5.21
CA CYS A 153 12.73 5.37 5.53
C CYS A 153 12.08 4.99 6.86
N SER A 154 11.78 3.72 7.01
CA SER A 154 11.14 3.15 8.19
C SER A 154 12.03 3.31 9.45
N ALA A 155 13.32 3.03 9.34
CA ALA A 155 14.26 3.17 10.44
C ALA A 155 14.37 4.64 10.91
N LEU A 156 14.42 5.59 9.97
CA LEU A 156 14.48 7.02 10.30
C LEU A 156 13.20 7.50 10.99
N HIS A 157 12.03 7.20 10.44
CA HIS A 157 10.75 7.58 11.04
C HIS A 157 10.56 6.94 12.41
N THR A 158 10.74 5.62 12.52
CA THR A 158 10.57 4.92 13.78
C THR A 158 11.57 5.39 14.83
N GLY A 159 12.83 5.57 14.45
CA GLY A 159 13.87 6.05 15.34
C GLY A 159 13.57 7.45 15.89
N ASN A 160 13.13 8.38 15.04
CA ASN A 160 12.78 9.73 15.48
C ASN A 160 11.50 9.75 16.32
N THR A 161 10.44 9.04 15.90
CA THR A 161 9.16 9.00 16.62
C THR A 161 9.33 8.45 18.05
N PHE A 162 10.04 7.34 18.19
CA PHE A 162 10.21 6.68 19.50
C PHE A 162 11.41 7.21 20.34
N ALA A 163 12.18 8.16 19.80
CA ALA A 163 13.10 8.98 20.58
C ALA A 163 12.40 10.12 21.35
N ILE A 164 11.14 10.40 21.01
CA ILE A 164 10.32 11.45 21.64
C ILE A 164 9.81 10.96 22.99
N SER A 165 9.79 11.87 23.99
CA SER A 165 9.13 11.60 25.27
C SER A 165 7.61 11.79 25.14
N PHE A 166 6.83 10.82 25.58
CA PHE A 166 5.37 10.86 25.57
C PHE A 166 4.84 11.41 26.89
N CYS A 167 4.15 12.56 26.86
CA CYS A 167 3.60 13.27 28.03
C CYS A 167 2.08 13.33 27.99
N GLY A 168 1.45 13.13 26.81
CA GLY A 168 0.00 13.25 26.62
C GLY A 168 -0.80 12.00 27.01
N GLY A 169 -0.19 11.06 27.73
CA GLY A 169 -0.82 9.79 28.06
C GLY A 169 -0.37 8.65 27.15
N ASN A 170 -1.17 7.60 27.07
CA ASN A 170 -0.88 6.40 26.26
C ASN A 170 -2.04 5.99 25.32
N MET A 171 -3.04 6.86 25.14
CA MET A 171 -4.22 6.56 24.34
C MET A 171 -4.00 6.97 22.89
N VAL A 172 -4.00 6.01 21.97
CA VAL A 172 -3.91 6.18 20.52
C VAL A 172 -5.33 6.11 19.95
N ASP A 173 -5.80 7.25 19.39
CA ASP A 173 -7.16 7.38 18.82
C ASP A 173 -7.25 6.72 17.43
N GLN A 174 -6.79 5.46 17.35
CA GLN A 174 -6.77 4.67 16.11
C GLN A 174 -6.71 3.17 16.43
N PHE A 175 -7.07 2.31 15.46
CA PHE A 175 -7.05 0.85 15.65
C PHE A 175 -5.67 0.20 15.45
N PHE A 176 -4.66 1.00 15.13
CA PHE A 176 -3.25 0.61 15.03
C PHE A 176 -2.34 1.81 15.33
N CYS A 177 -1.07 1.55 15.63
CA CYS A 177 -0.09 2.60 15.87
C CYS A 177 0.28 3.31 14.57
N GLU A 178 0.05 4.61 14.50
CA GLU A 178 0.48 5.47 13.40
C GLU A 178 1.18 6.73 13.91
N ILE A 179 2.14 7.25 13.14
CA ILE A 179 2.97 8.39 13.54
C ILE A 179 2.13 9.62 13.92
N PRO A 180 1.12 10.07 13.13
CA PRO A 180 0.36 11.26 13.48
C PRO A 180 -0.27 11.18 14.88
N GLN A 181 -0.79 10.02 15.27
CA GLN A 181 -1.39 9.83 16.59
C GLN A 181 -0.34 9.78 17.71
N LEU A 182 0.82 9.16 17.45
CA LEU A 182 1.91 9.15 18.43
C LEU A 182 2.49 10.55 18.67
N LEU A 183 2.57 11.39 17.62
CA LEU A 183 3.01 12.77 17.77
C LEU A 183 2.06 13.63 18.62
N HIS A 184 0.76 13.31 18.67
CA HIS A 184 -0.17 13.95 19.59
C HIS A 184 0.10 13.64 21.06
N LEU A 185 0.72 12.50 21.35
CA LEU A 185 1.11 12.11 22.70
C LEU A 185 2.47 12.67 23.10
N ALA A 186 3.19 13.29 22.16
CA ALA A 186 4.53 13.85 22.37
C ALA A 186 4.51 15.08 23.27
N CYS A 187 5.57 15.26 24.06
CA CYS A 187 5.81 16.51 24.78
C CYS A 187 6.10 17.62 23.76
N SER A 188 5.54 18.81 23.99
CA SER A 188 5.45 19.93 23.04
C SER A 188 6.76 20.40 22.40
N ASP A 189 7.92 20.09 22.98
CA ASP A 189 9.21 20.65 22.54
C ASP A 189 10.10 19.63 21.80
N SER A 190 9.65 18.38 21.63
CA SER A 190 10.53 17.27 21.24
C SER A 190 10.32 16.73 19.81
N TYR A 191 9.31 17.20 19.06
CA TYR A 191 8.94 16.59 17.77
C TYR A 191 9.58 17.24 16.53
N LEU A 192 10.47 18.22 16.69
CA LEU A 192 11.09 18.94 15.56
C LEU A 192 11.86 17.99 14.63
N GLY A 193 12.55 16.99 15.19
CA GLY A 193 13.27 15.97 14.41
C GLY A 193 12.33 15.20 13.49
N GLU A 194 11.20 14.75 13.99
CA GLU A 194 10.21 13.99 13.19
C GLU A 194 9.54 14.88 12.13
N VAL A 195 9.25 16.14 12.45
CA VAL A 195 8.72 17.10 11.44
C VAL A 195 9.70 17.28 10.28
N VAL A 196 11.01 17.37 10.56
CA VAL A 196 12.04 17.44 9.50
C VAL A 196 12.05 16.18 8.66
N VAL A 197 12.00 14.99 9.28
CA VAL A 197 11.97 13.71 8.58
C VAL A 197 10.71 13.61 7.73
N ILE A 198 9.53 13.90 8.26
CA ILE A 198 8.26 13.93 7.51
C ILE A 198 8.38 14.89 6.31
N SER A 199 8.92 16.09 6.49
CA SER A 199 9.06 17.07 5.41
C SER A 199 9.97 16.58 4.29
N LEU A 200 11.09 15.93 4.62
CA LEU A 200 12.00 15.34 3.64
C LEU A 200 11.33 14.20 2.85
N PHE A 201 10.58 13.33 3.53
CA PHE A 201 9.87 12.25 2.85
C PHE A 201 8.69 12.73 2.03
N MET A 202 7.98 13.77 2.46
CA MET A 202 6.95 14.41 1.65
C MET A 202 7.54 15.00 0.37
N LEU A 203 8.71 15.68 0.46
CA LEU A 203 9.41 16.20 -0.71
C LEU A 203 9.83 15.08 -1.67
N LEU A 204 10.42 14.00 -1.16
CA LEU A 204 10.80 12.83 -1.96
C LEU A 204 9.58 12.19 -2.63
N SER A 205 8.48 12.06 -1.91
CA SER A 205 7.22 11.54 -2.44
C SER A 205 6.66 12.42 -3.56
N LEU A 206 6.75 13.74 -3.42
CA LEU A 206 6.35 14.69 -4.47
C LEU A 206 7.23 14.58 -5.72
N ILE A 207 8.55 14.36 -5.56
CA ILE A 207 9.46 14.12 -6.69
C ILE A 207 9.09 12.83 -7.41
N CYS A 208 8.87 11.73 -6.70
CA CYS A 208 8.42 10.47 -7.27
C CYS A 208 7.06 10.62 -7.99
N PHE A 209 6.13 11.36 -7.39
CA PHE A 209 4.83 11.64 -8.00
C PHE A 209 4.96 12.45 -9.28
N ALA A 210 5.77 13.53 -9.27
CA ALA A 210 6.05 14.31 -10.48
C ALA A 210 6.66 13.44 -11.58
N PHE A 211 7.57 12.53 -11.23
CA PHE A 211 8.15 11.57 -12.18
C PHE A 211 7.08 10.64 -12.78
N ILE A 212 6.16 10.12 -11.97
CA ILE A 212 5.03 9.30 -12.43
C ILE A 212 4.16 10.10 -13.41
N ILE A 213 3.77 11.33 -13.06
CA ILE A 213 2.96 12.21 -13.92
C ILE A 213 3.65 12.47 -15.25
N VAL A 214 4.94 12.85 -15.23
CA VAL A 214 5.71 13.09 -16.46
C VAL A 214 5.77 11.84 -17.34
N SER A 215 6.02 10.67 -16.75
CA SER A 215 6.02 9.40 -17.46
C SER A 215 4.68 9.14 -18.15
N TYR A 216 3.57 9.33 -17.45
CA TYR A 216 2.24 9.12 -18.05
C TYR A 216 1.83 10.17 -19.07
N VAL A 217 2.23 11.43 -18.91
CA VAL A 217 2.05 12.46 -19.94
C VAL A 217 2.75 12.07 -21.23
N GLN A 218 3.99 11.55 -21.15
CA GLN A 218 4.72 11.09 -22.33
C GLN A 218 4.08 9.83 -22.94
N ILE A 219 3.67 8.87 -22.10
CA ILE A 219 2.94 7.69 -22.57
C ILE A 219 1.68 8.09 -23.33
N PHE A 220 0.84 8.97 -22.79
CA PHE A 220 -0.39 9.41 -23.44
C PHE A 220 -0.12 10.16 -24.75
N LYS A 221 0.89 11.04 -24.79
CA LYS A 221 1.31 11.70 -26.03
C LYS A 221 1.70 10.69 -27.12
N THR A 222 2.45 9.64 -26.74
CA THR A 222 2.88 8.57 -27.65
C THR A 222 1.69 7.72 -28.11
N VAL A 223 0.83 7.31 -27.18
CA VAL A 223 -0.35 6.48 -27.48
C VAL A 223 -1.34 7.19 -28.40
N LEU A 224 -1.56 8.50 -28.21
CA LEU A 224 -2.45 9.28 -29.07
C LEU A 224 -1.92 9.39 -30.52
N ARG A 225 -0.61 9.21 -30.74
CA ARG A 225 0.01 9.18 -32.09
C ARG A 225 -0.12 7.82 -32.78
N ILE A 226 -0.53 6.77 -32.10
CA ILE A 226 -0.74 5.43 -32.67
C ILE A 226 -1.94 5.50 -33.63
N PRO A 227 -1.78 5.18 -34.93
CA PRO A 227 -2.88 5.27 -35.92
C PRO A 227 -3.99 4.27 -35.63
N SER A 228 -3.62 3.08 -35.16
CA SER A 228 -4.55 1.97 -34.88
C SER A 228 -5.36 2.21 -33.61
N GLN A 229 -6.68 2.16 -33.72
CA GLN A 229 -7.59 2.25 -32.58
C GLN A 229 -7.39 1.08 -31.60
N GLU A 230 -7.14 -0.12 -32.11
CA GLU A 230 -6.87 -1.33 -31.32
C GLU A 230 -5.55 -1.17 -30.53
N GLY A 231 -4.50 -0.66 -31.18
CA GLY A 231 -3.20 -0.39 -30.54
C GLY A 231 -3.33 0.63 -29.39
N ARG A 232 -4.09 1.71 -29.60
CA ARG A 232 -4.40 2.70 -28.54
C ARG A 232 -5.15 2.07 -27.37
N HIS A 233 -6.19 1.30 -27.66
CA HIS A 233 -6.98 0.63 -26.62
C HIS A 233 -6.11 -0.35 -25.81
N LYS A 234 -5.23 -1.12 -26.47
CA LYS A 234 -4.30 -2.03 -25.79
C LYS A 234 -3.35 -1.27 -24.85
N ALA A 235 -2.77 -0.16 -25.30
CA ALA A 235 -1.88 0.67 -24.49
C ALA A 235 -2.61 1.27 -23.27
N PHE A 236 -3.80 1.84 -23.47
CA PHE A 236 -4.61 2.37 -22.36
C PHE A 236 -5.00 1.27 -21.35
N SER A 237 -5.42 0.10 -21.82
CA SER A 237 -5.79 -1.00 -20.93
C SER A 237 -4.63 -1.50 -20.07
N THR A 238 -3.39 -1.31 -20.52
CA THR A 238 -2.17 -1.66 -19.80
C THR A 238 -1.79 -0.59 -18.76
N CYS A 239 -2.02 0.68 -19.07
CA CYS A 239 -1.65 1.80 -18.19
C CYS A 239 -2.69 2.07 -17.07
N LEU A 240 -3.98 1.90 -17.39
CA LEU A 240 -5.07 2.26 -16.50
C LEU A 240 -5.01 1.56 -15.12
N PRO A 241 -4.72 0.26 -15.02
CA PRO A 241 -4.57 -0.40 -13.72
C PRO A 241 -3.55 0.27 -12.82
N HIS A 242 -2.39 0.59 -13.36
CA HIS A 242 -1.34 1.23 -12.59
C HIS A 242 -1.73 2.65 -12.14
N LEU A 243 -2.36 3.45 -13.02
CA LEU A 243 -2.86 4.78 -12.65
C LEU A 243 -3.88 4.73 -11.53
N ILE A 244 -4.81 3.77 -11.57
CA ILE A 244 -5.82 3.59 -10.51
C ILE A 244 -5.13 3.28 -9.17
N VAL A 245 -4.17 2.34 -9.17
CA VAL A 245 -3.43 1.96 -7.97
C VAL A 245 -2.63 3.13 -7.40
N VAL A 246 -1.88 3.85 -8.25
CA VAL A 246 -1.10 5.03 -7.84
C VAL A 246 -2.00 6.12 -7.28
N SER A 247 -3.12 6.42 -7.96
CA SER A 247 -4.08 7.42 -7.48
C SER A 247 -4.69 7.04 -6.14
N LEU A 248 -5.07 5.76 -5.98
CA LEU A 248 -5.62 5.25 -4.73
C LEU A 248 -4.59 5.38 -3.59
N PHE A 249 -3.35 4.95 -3.83
CA PHE A 249 -2.28 5.00 -2.84
C PHE A 249 -1.96 6.43 -2.40
N LEU A 250 -1.82 7.35 -3.37
CA LEU A 250 -1.54 8.77 -3.07
C LEU A 250 -2.69 9.45 -2.36
N PHE A 251 -3.92 9.26 -2.85
CA PHE A 251 -5.10 9.87 -2.26
C PHE A 251 -5.28 9.43 -0.80
N THR A 252 -5.21 8.11 -0.55
CA THR A 252 -5.37 7.57 0.80
C THR A 252 -4.21 7.96 1.72
N GLY A 253 -2.97 7.90 1.23
CA GLY A 253 -1.78 8.30 2.00
C GLY A 253 -1.78 9.79 2.35
N THR A 254 -2.08 10.67 1.38
CA THR A 254 -2.18 12.12 1.63
C THR A 254 -3.28 12.44 2.63
N PHE A 255 -4.42 11.77 2.53
CA PHE A 255 -5.53 11.96 3.45
C PHE A 255 -5.17 11.56 4.89
N ALA A 256 -4.39 10.47 5.06
CA ALA A 256 -3.93 10.03 6.38
C ALA A 256 -3.09 11.10 7.11
N PHE A 257 -2.26 11.85 6.37
CA PHE A 257 -1.41 12.91 6.94
C PHE A 257 -2.09 14.28 7.04
N LEU A 258 -3.03 14.60 6.15
CA LEU A 258 -3.71 15.91 6.13
C LEU A 258 -4.98 15.96 6.98
N LYS A 259 -5.36 14.84 7.56
CA LYS A 259 -6.56 14.76 8.40
C LYS A 259 -6.48 15.79 9.53
N PRO A 260 -7.48 16.72 9.63
CA PRO A 260 -7.49 17.66 10.73
C PRO A 260 -7.62 16.92 12.05
N THR A 261 -6.75 17.24 12.98
CA THR A 261 -6.84 16.80 14.38
C THR A 261 -7.89 17.61 15.10
N SER A 262 -9.13 17.55 14.65
CA SER A 262 -10.22 18.20 15.38
C SER A 262 -10.55 17.35 16.60
N ASN A 263 -10.73 17.99 17.74
CA ASN A 263 -11.17 17.39 19.01
C ASN A 263 -12.59 16.78 18.96
N SER A 264 -13.17 16.64 17.78
CA SER A 264 -14.42 15.92 17.59
C SER A 264 -14.11 14.44 17.34
N THR A 265 -14.50 13.58 18.25
CA THR A 265 -14.68 12.15 18.06
C THR A 265 -15.67 11.91 16.92
N SER A 266 -15.23 12.12 15.68
CA SER A 266 -16.08 11.80 14.54
C SER A 266 -15.90 10.31 14.23
N ASP A 267 -17.02 9.59 14.14
CA ASP A 267 -17.09 8.16 13.76
C ASP A 267 -16.41 7.86 12.42
N LEU A 268 -16.03 8.89 11.67
CA LEU A 268 -15.34 8.80 10.39
C LEU A 268 -13.85 8.44 10.51
N ASN A 269 -13.23 8.67 11.67
CA ASN A 269 -11.80 8.48 11.85
C ASN A 269 -11.34 7.03 11.63
N PRO A 270 -11.98 6.03 12.24
CA PRO A 270 -11.62 4.63 12.02
C PRO A 270 -11.92 4.16 10.59
N LEU A 271 -13.03 4.63 9.98
CA LEU A 271 -13.39 4.27 8.61
C LEU A 271 -12.34 4.72 7.60
N VAL A 272 -11.85 5.95 7.76
CA VAL A 272 -10.79 6.49 6.89
C VAL A 272 -9.50 5.70 7.06
N ALA A 273 -9.14 5.34 8.30
CA ALA A 273 -7.97 4.52 8.56
C ALA A 273 -8.06 3.13 7.90
N VAL A 274 -9.24 2.51 7.92
CA VAL A 274 -9.53 1.27 7.17
C VAL A 274 -9.29 1.49 5.66
N LEU A 275 -9.75 2.60 5.11
CA LEU A 275 -9.60 2.87 3.69
C LEU A 275 -8.12 2.94 3.27
N TYR A 276 -7.27 3.69 3.96
CA TYR A 276 -5.87 3.81 3.54
C TYR A 276 -5.01 2.60 3.93
N SER A 277 -5.37 1.84 4.95
CA SER A 277 -4.59 0.67 5.37
C SER A 277 -4.98 -0.64 4.67
N ILE A 278 -6.19 -0.77 4.16
CA ILE A 278 -6.71 -2.02 3.58
C ILE A 278 -6.94 -1.92 2.08
N MET A 279 -7.45 -0.77 1.58
CA MET A 279 -7.86 -0.66 0.18
C MET A 279 -6.72 -0.89 -0.83
N PRO A 280 -5.51 -0.30 -0.68
CA PRO A 280 -4.44 -0.53 -1.65
C PRO A 280 -4.07 -2.01 -1.79
N PRO A 281 -3.68 -2.75 -0.72
CA PRO A 281 -3.27 -4.14 -0.86
C PRO A 281 -4.40 -5.10 -1.26
N MET A 282 -5.65 -4.74 -1.02
CA MET A 282 -6.81 -5.52 -1.45
C MET A 282 -7.15 -5.26 -2.92
N MET A 283 -7.06 -4.02 -3.39
CA MET A 283 -7.45 -3.65 -4.74
C MET A 283 -6.39 -4.01 -5.78
N ASN A 284 -5.11 -4.04 -5.41
CA ASN A 284 -4.02 -4.37 -6.34
C ASN A 284 -4.24 -5.71 -7.07
N PRO A 285 -4.49 -6.85 -6.39
CA PRO A 285 -4.77 -8.12 -7.06
C PRO A 285 -5.98 -8.04 -8.00
N ILE A 286 -7.04 -7.37 -7.61
CA ILE A 286 -8.27 -7.24 -8.40
C ILE A 286 -7.99 -6.44 -9.66
N ILE A 287 -7.37 -5.26 -9.52
CA ILE A 287 -7.11 -4.34 -10.63
C ILE A 287 -6.18 -4.98 -11.67
N TYR A 288 -5.05 -5.57 -11.23
CA TYR A 288 -4.10 -6.19 -12.15
C TYR A 288 -4.63 -7.49 -12.77
N SER A 289 -5.39 -8.30 -12.05
CA SER A 289 -5.97 -9.52 -12.59
C SER A 289 -7.11 -9.25 -13.56
N MET A 290 -7.98 -8.27 -13.30
CA MET A 290 -9.13 -7.99 -14.16
C MET A 290 -8.76 -7.40 -15.52
N ARG A 291 -7.70 -6.61 -15.60
CA ARG A 291 -7.32 -5.88 -16.83
C ARG A 291 -6.34 -6.61 -17.73
N ASN A 292 -5.57 -7.54 -17.21
CA ASN A 292 -4.56 -8.26 -17.98
C ASN A 292 -5.09 -9.62 -18.45
N LYS A 293 -5.23 -9.80 -19.78
CA LYS A 293 -5.74 -11.04 -20.38
C LYS A 293 -4.85 -12.26 -20.07
N GLU A 294 -3.53 -12.09 -20.07
CA GLU A 294 -2.57 -13.17 -19.76
C GLU A 294 -2.69 -13.59 -18.31
N MET A 295 -2.77 -12.62 -17.39
CA MET A 295 -2.99 -12.88 -15.96
C MET A 295 -4.32 -13.58 -15.72
N LYS A 296 -5.42 -13.13 -16.37
CA LYS A 296 -6.72 -13.82 -16.30
C LYS A 296 -6.62 -15.26 -16.75
N GLY A 297 -5.93 -15.51 -17.87
CA GLY A 297 -5.72 -16.87 -18.39
C GLY A 297 -4.93 -17.75 -17.41
N ALA A 298 -3.88 -17.21 -16.80
CA ALA A 298 -3.08 -17.92 -15.81
C ALA A 298 -3.87 -18.23 -14.53
N LEU A 299 -4.62 -17.26 -14.01
CA LEU A 299 -5.49 -17.42 -12.83
C LEU A 299 -6.64 -18.40 -13.10
N SER A 300 -7.27 -18.34 -14.28
CA SER A 300 -8.32 -19.27 -14.69
C SER A 300 -7.84 -20.73 -14.74
N LYS A 301 -6.61 -20.94 -15.23
CA LYS A 301 -5.98 -22.27 -15.21
C LYS A 301 -5.68 -22.75 -13.79
N LEU A 302 -5.20 -21.85 -12.93
CA LEU A 302 -4.83 -22.17 -11.55
C LEU A 302 -6.04 -22.55 -10.70
N ILE A 303 -7.16 -21.83 -10.86
CA ILE A 303 -8.37 -22.03 -10.06
C ILE A 303 -9.27 -23.15 -10.65
N GLY A 304 -8.94 -23.65 -11.86
CA GLY A 304 -9.77 -24.66 -12.54
C GLY A 304 -11.15 -24.13 -12.99
N TRP A 305 -11.34 -22.83 -12.97
CA TRP A 305 -12.62 -22.20 -13.25
C TRP A 305 -12.84 -22.01 -14.77
N LYS A 306 -13.51 -22.98 -15.38
CA LYS A 306 -14.03 -22.87 -16.77
C LYS A 306 -15.03 -21.70 -16.95
N LEU A 307 -15.45 -21.04 -15.89
CA LEU A 307 -16.43 -19.95 -15.89
C LEU A 307 -15.92 -18.64 -16.55
N PHE A 308 -14.62 -18.39 -16.60
CA PHE A 308 -14.09 -17.19 -17.27
C PHE A 308 -13.94 -17.33 -18.78
N SER A 309 -14.10 -18.53 -19.33
CA SER A 309 -13.86 -18.81 -20.75
C SER A 309 -15.11 -18.68 -21.63
N LYS A 310 -16.31 -18.63 -21.11
CA LYS A 310 -17.54 -18.74 -21.93
C LYS A 310 -18.63 -17.70 -21.68
N ASN A 311 -18.53 -16.79 -20.76
CA ASN A 311 -19.59 -15.77 -20.63
C ASN A 311 -19.10 -14.39 -21.05
N LYS A 312 -19.60 -13.99 -22.22
CA LYS A 312 -19.87 -12.62 -22.59
C LYS A 312 -20.29 -11.82 -21.35
N MET A 313 -19.38 -11.11 -20.74
CA MET A 313 -19.76 -10.02 -19.87
C MET A 313 -20.10 -8.81 -20.74
N SER A 314 -21.29 -8.89 -21.38
CA SER A 314 -21.95 -7.80 -22.10
C SER A 314 -22.73 -6.88 -21.15
N ILE A 315 -22.33 -6.82 -19.87
CA ILE A 315 -23.12 -6.08 -18.85
C ILE A 315 -22.52 -4.70 -18.51
N PHE A 316 -21.35 -4.36 -19.03
CA PHE A 316 -20.72 -3.05 -18.75
C PHE A 316 -20.25 -2.28 -20.00
N LEU A 317 -20.95 -2.43 -21.11
CA LEU A 317 -20.78 -1.56 -22.30
C LEU A 317 -22.16 -1.39 -22.98
N HIS A 318 -23.02 -0.65 -22.34
CA HIS A 318 -24.06 0.17 -22.95
C HIS A 318 -24.01 1.53 -22.30
#